data_c9f8246585d14d9cfecccd000f755644
#
_entry.id   c9f8246585d14d9cfecccd000f755644
#
_cell.length_a   1.000
_cell.length_b   1.000
_cell.length_c   1.000
_cell.angle_alpha   90.00
_cell.angle_beta   90.00
_cell.angle_gamma   90.00
#
_symmetry.space_group_name_H-M   'P 1'
#
loop_
_entity.id
_entity.type
_entity.pdbx_description
1 polymer ?
#
loop_
_entity_poly.entity_id
_entity_poly.type
_entity_poly.pdbx_seq_one_letter_code
_entity_poly.pdbx_strand_id
1 'polypeptide(L)'
;MVSEHVQSRSGKRQKTEDRIIGAAAELFLKHGFKATTIRAIAKAAEVSVGRVMSVGDKDVILVRCFDRWIGQLQNGTYTPPARRTSLSRRGTDTGVTTGPPRPSSAVQRHLLELFLPFLEFFAEHEDLSRDYAAAMMRVKGEPEAFNTLAVDLQSRLSESLVSIGINEDNARASAAALYDSYLGILFRWAATTMSLDDAVEAMLASIVFHTRVRSSL
;
A
#
# COMPACT_ATOMS: atom_id res chain seq x y z
N MET A 1 -9.36 38.35 -15.96
CA MET A 1 -7.94 38.09 -16.28
C MET A 1 -7.05 37.61 -15.13
N VAL A 2 -7.57 37.41 -13.91
CA VAL A 2 -6.79 36.92 -12.74
C VAL A 2 -6.75 35.37 -12.66
N SER A 3 -7.70 34.67 -13.28
CA SER A 3 -7.89 33.20 -13.13
C SER A 3 -6.85 32.36 -13.88
N GLU A 4 -6.42 32.74 -15.05
CA GLU A 4 -5.47 31.96 -15.89
C GLU A 4 -4.05 31.88 -15.32
N HIS A 5 -3.58 32.96 -14.68
CA HIS A 5 -2.23 32.99 -14.11
C HIS A 5 -2.09 32.16 -12.82
N VAL A 6 -3.18 32.00 -12.06
CA VAL A 6 -3.22 31.18 -10.85
C VAL A 6 -3.21 29.69 -11.22
N GLN A 7 -3.98 29.27 -12.21
CA GLN A 7 -4.00 27.89 -12.73
C GLN A 7 -2.65 27.48 -13.32
N SER A 8 -1.95 28.38 -14.03
CA SER A 8 -0.63 28.10 -14.59
C SER A 8 0.45 27.90 -13.49
N ARG A 9 0.40 28.65 -12.39
CA ARG A 9 1.34 28.51 -11.26
C ARG A 9 1.07 27.23 -10.45
N SER A 10 -0.17 26.91 -10.20
CA SER A 10 -0.59 25.65 -9.53
C SER A 10 -0.15 24.43 -10.34
N GLY A 11 -0.40 24.39 -11.64
CA GLY A 11 0.02 23.30 -12.51
C GLY A 11 1.54 23.11 -12.60
N LYS A 12 2.33 24.20 -12.60
CA LYS A 12 3.80 24.14 -12.57
C LYS A 12 4.31 23.60 -11.24
N ARG A 13 3.66 24.00 -10.13
CA ARG A 13 4.00 23.51 -8.80
C ARG A 13 3.74 22.00 -8.70
N GLN A 14 2.57 21.53 -9.12
CA GLN A 14 2.19 20.12 -9.12
C GLN A 14 3.17 19.28 -9.95
N LYS A 15 3.47 19.68 -11.18
CA LYS A 15 4.43 18.97 -12.04
C LYS A 15 5.82 18.84 -11.41
N THR A 16 6.26 19.87 -10.67
CA THR A 16 7.55 19.83 -9.96
C THR A 16 7.50 18.88 -8.78
N GLU A 17 6.39 18.86 -8.04
CA GLU A 17 6.16 17.96 -6.91
C GLU A 17 6.12 16.50 -7.39
N ASP A 18 5.38 16.21 -8.46
CA ASP A 18 5.31 14.90 -9.08
C ASP A 18 6.69 14.39 -9.53
N ARG A 19 7.54 15.30 -10.06
CA ARG A 19 8.91 14.96 -10.45
C ARG A 19 9.79 14.65 -9.23
N ILE A 20 9.65 15.40 -8.13
CA ILE A 20 10.36 15.13 -6.88
C ILE A 20 9.95 13.77 -6.30
N ILE A 21 8.65 13.50 -6.21
CA ILE A 21 8.13 12.22 -5.70
C ILE A 21 8.54 11.05 -6.62
N GLY A 22 8.52 11.25 -7.95
CA GLY A 22 9.00 10.25 -8.91
C GLY A 22 10.48 9.90 -8.70
N ALA A 23 11.34 10.91 -8.65
CA ALA A 23 12.78 10.73 -8.41
C ALA A 23 13.08 10.09 -7.04
N ALA A 24 12.34 10.47 -6.00
CA ALA A 24 12.47 9.89 -4.68
C ALA A 24 12.06 8.41 -4.69
N ALA A 25 10.94 8.07 -5.33
CA ALA A 25 10.44 6.71 -5.47
C ALA A 25 11.48 5.78 -6.12
N GLU A 26 12.10 6.20 -7.22
CA GLU A 26 13.15 5.44 -7.88
C GLU A 26 14.39 5.23 -6.99
N LEU A 27 14.81 6.28 -6.27
CA LEU A 27 15.96 6.19 -5.37
C LEU A 27 15.67 5.32 -4.16
N PHE A 28 14.47 5.38 -3.58
CA PHE A 28 14.08 4.52 -2.47
C PHE A 28 14.02 3.05 -2.87
N LEU A 29 13.44 2.72 -4.01
CA LEU A 29 13.41 1.36 -4.51
C LEU A 29 14.81 0.82 -4.86
N LYS A 30 15.70 1.70 -5.35
CA LYS A 30 17.05 1.30 -5.77
C LYS A 30 18.05 1.19 -4.63
N HIS A 31 17.99 2.11 -3.68
CA HIS A 31 19.02 2.28 -2.65
C HIS A 31 18.49 2.09 -1.21
N GLY A 32 17.18 2.00 -1.04
CA GLY A 32 16.52 2.00 0.27
C GLY A 32 16.37 3.40 0.88
N PHE A 33 15.57 3.48 1.93
CA PHE A 33 15.30 4.76 2.60
C PHE A 33 16.55 5.35 3.24
N LYS A 34 17.32 4.55 4.01
CA LYS A 34 18.45 5.04 4.79
C LYS A 34 19.55 5.68 3.93
N ALA A 35 19.88 5.03 2.80
CA ALA A 35 20.93 5.50 1.90
C ALA A 35 20.50 6.66 0.99
N THR A 36 19.21 6.90 0.81
CA THR A 36 18.70 8.01 0.01
C THR A 36 18.70 9.31 0.80
N THR A 37 19.29 10.36 0.24
CA THR A 37 19.38 11.69 0.88
C THR A 37 18.53 12.71 0.13
N ILE A 38 18.10 13.79 0.83
CA ILE A 38 17.40 14.93 0.20
C ILE A 38 18.22 15.54 -0.94
N ARG A 39 19.57 15.58 -0.80
CA ARG A 39 20.45 16.07 -1.87
C ARG A 39 20.45 15.16 -3.10
N ALA A 40 20.40 13.84 -2.89
CA ALA A 40 20.30 12.88 -4.00
C ALA A 40 18.96 13.04 -4.73
N ILE A 41 17.85 13.20 -3.99
CA ILE A 41 16.52 13.46 -4.56
C ILE A 41 16.53 14.77 -5.35
N ALA A 42 17.07 15.85 -4.80
CA ALA A 42 17.16 17.14 -5.48
C ALA A 42 17.94 17.06 -6.80
N LYS A 43 19.08 16.34 -6.80
CA LYS A 43 19.88 16.10 -7.99
C LYS A 43 19.12 15.29 -9.04
N ALA A 44 18.47 14.18 -8.64
CA ALA A 44 17.72 13.31 -9.54
C ALA A 44 16.48 14.01 -10.13
N ALA A 45 15.81 14.86 -9.33
CA ALA A 45 14.66 15.65 -9.76
C ALA A 45 15.05 16.96 -10.48
N GLU A 46 16.35 17.27 -10.64
CA GLU A 46 16.85 18.52 -11.24
C GLU A 46 16.24 19.78 -10.62
N VAL A 47 16.20 19.82 -9.28
CA VAL A 47 15.70 20.97 -8.51
C VAL A 47 16.66 21.33 -7.37
N SER A 48 16.44 22.47 -6.73
CA SER A 48 17.19 22.84 -5.53
C SER A 48 16.77 22.01 -4.31
N VAL A 49 17.67 21.82 -3.35
CA VAL A 49 17.38 21.18 -2.05
C VAL A 49 16.21 21.87 -1.33
N GLY A 50 16.17 23.21 -1.34
CA GLY A 50 15.07 23.98 -0.76
C GLY A 50 13.73 23.67 -1.42
N ARG A 51 13.73 23.34 -2.73
CA ARG A 51 12.50 22.93 -3.44
C ARG A 51 12.02 21.55 -2.99
N VAL A 52 12.92 20.60 -2.75
CA VAL A 52 12.57 19.30 -2.18
C VAL A 52 12.00 19.47 -0.77
N MET A 53 12.68 20.25 0.09
CA MET A 53 12.22 20.52 1.45
C MET A 53 10.87 21.26 1.51
N SER A 54 10.48 21.99 0.46
CA SER A 54 9.15 22.60 0.38
C SER A 54 8.02 21.59 0.12
N VAL A 55 8.33 20.37 -0.31
CA VAL A 55 7.39 19.25 -0.43
C VAL A 55 7.21 18.56 0.93
N GLY A 56 8.30 18.43 1.68
CA GLY A 56 8.35 17.82 3.00
C GLY A 56 9.74 17.32 3.35
N ASP A 57 9.90 16.82 4.56
CA ASP A 57 11.08 16.06 4.94
C ASP A 57 11.11 14.67 4.29
N LYS A 58 12.12 13.88 4.60
CA LYS A 58 12.30 12.57 3.97
C LYS A 58 11.20 11.57 4.34
N ASP A 59 10.63 11.67 5.55
CA ASP A 59 9.52 10.84 5.99
C ASP A 59 8.23 11.19 5.22
N VAL A 60 7.92 12.48 5.08
CA VAL A 60 6.77 12.96 4.28
C VAL A 60 6.90 12.53 2.83
N ILE A 61 8.10 12.65 2.25
CA ILE A 61 8.35 12.22 0.87
C ILE A 61 8.15 10.71 0.71
N LEU A 62 8.61 9.90 1.69
CA LEU A 62 8.40 8.45 1.67
C LEU A 62 6.91 8.10 1.72
N VAL A 63 6.14 8.73 2.61
CA VAL A 63 4.69 8.52 2.71
C VAL A 63 4.02 8.83 1.38
N ARG A 64 4.34 9.94 0.74
CA ARG A 64 3.79 10.31 -0.58
C ARG A 64 4.21 9.34 -1.70
N CYS A 65 5.40 8.74 -1.62
CA CYS A 65 5.79 7.68 -2.57
C CYS A 65 4.89 6.45 -2.40
N PHE A 66 4.60 6.05 -1.15
CA PHE A 66 3.70 4.95 -0.87
C PHE A 66 2.26 5.26 -1.31
N ASP A 67 1.72 6.44 -1.03
CA ASP A 67 0.40 6.86 -1.52
C ASP A 67 0.30 6.70 -3.04
N ARG A 68 1.36 7.11 -3.76
CA ARG A 68 1.43 6.94 -5.23
C ARG A 68 1.45 5.46 -5.63
N TRP A 69 2.28 4.62 -5.00
CA TRP A 69 2.35 3.19 -5.33
C TRP A 69 1.06 2.46 -5.00
N ILE A 70 0.46 2.74 -3.84
CA ILE A 70 -0.83 2.18 -3.42
C ILE A 70 -1.90 2.55 -4.44
N GLY A 71 -1.98 3.82 -4.86
CA GLY A 71 -2.91 4.26 -5.91
C GLY A 71 -2.66 3.56 -7.26
N GLN A 72 -1.41 3.33 -7.64
CA GLN A 72 -1.07 2.58 -8.85
C GLN A 72 -1.46 1.10 -8.74
N LEU A 73 -1.29 0.48 -7.58
CA LEU A 73 -1.73 -0.90 -7.32
C LEU A 73 -3.25 -1.02 -7.43
N GLN A 74 -4.01 -0.09 -6.83
CA GLN A 74 -5.48 -0.09 -6.91
C GLN A 74 -6.00 0.04 -8.34
N ASN A 75 -5.33 0.88 -9.13
CA ASN A 75 -5.70 1.12 -10.53
C ASN A 75 -5.09 0.12 -11.53
N GLY A 76 -4.32 -0.86 -11.06
CA GLY A 76 -3.63 -1.83 -11.92
C GLY A 76 -2.56 -1.22 -12.82
N THR A 77 -2.05 -0.03 -12.49
CA THR A 77 -1.03 0.70 -13.28
C THR A 77 0.37 0.59 -12.68
N TYR A 78 0.53 -0.09 -11.55
CA TYR A 78 1.83 -0.29 -10.93
C TYR A 78 2.72 -1.14 -11.85
N THR A 79 3.88 -0.62 -12.19
CA THR A 79 4.91 -1.35 -12.93
C THR A 79 6.11 -1.55 -12.00
N PRO A 80 6.42 -2.80 -11.62
CA PRO A 80 7.61 -3.07 -10.81
C PRO A 80 8.87 -2.56 -11.50
N PRO A 81 9.83 -1.97 -10.78
CA PRO A 81 11.13 -1.65 -11.36
C PRO A 81 11.79 -2.93 -11.87
N ALA A 82 12.50 -2.85 -13.01
CA ALA A 82 13.18 -4.00 -13.62
C ALA A 82 14.05 -4.71 -12.57
N ARG A 83 13.75 -5.97 -12.26
CA ARG A 83 14.45 -6.76 -11.24
C ARG A 83 15.92 -6.86 -11.59
N ARG A 84 16.79 -6.38 -10.69
CA ARG A 84 18.13 -6.92 -10.60
C ARG A 84 17.98 -8.32 -9.96
N THR A 85 18.16 -9.34 -10.78
CA THR A 85 18.15 -10.74 -10.38
C THR A 85 19.24 -10.99 -9.33
N SER A 86 18.85 -10.97 -8.07
CA SER A 86 19.57 -11.64 -7.00
C SER A 86 18.55 -12.39 -6.15
N LEU A 87 18.03 -13.46 -6.74
CA LEU A 87 17.27 -14.47 -6.04
C LEU A 87 18.23 -15.29 -5.19
N SER A 88 18.34 -14.95 -3.92
CA SER A 88 18.69 -15.95 -2.91
C SER A 88 17.38 -16.42 -2.28
N ARG A 89 16.74 -17.39 -2.94
CA ARG A 89 15.80 -18.28 -2.27
C ARG A 89 16.61 -19.06 -1.24
N ARG A 90 16.60 -18.65 0.00
CA ARG A 90 16.88 -19.57 1.09
C ARG A 90 15.62 -20.37 1.37
N GLY A 91 15.46 -21.43 0.60
CA GLY A 91 14.61 -22.55 0.98
C GLY A 91 15.31 -23.29 2.12
N THR A 92 14.80 -23.20 3.33
CA THR A 92 14.92 -24.27 4.31
C THR A 92 13.66 -25.10 4.19
N ASP A 93 13.80 -26.14 3.37
CA ASP A 93 12.88 -27.26 3.32
C ASP A 93 12.91 -27.98 4.68
N THR A 94 11.90 -27.79 5.50
CA THR A 94 11.53 -28.68 6.58
C THR A 94 10.08 -29.03 6.40
N GLY A 95 9.90 -30.22 5.85
CA GLY A 95 8.60 -30.77 5.49
C GLY A 95 7.57 -30.79 6.61
N VAL A 96 6.53 -30.00 6.42
CA VAL A 96 5.14 -30.34 6.73
C VAL A 96 4.31 -29.67 5.63
N THR A 97 3.75 -30.44 4.75
CA THR A 97 2.85 -30.02 3.67
C THR A 97 1.53 -29.56 4.24
N THR A 98 1.47 -28.34 4.70
CA THR A 98 0.23 -27.58 4.75
C THR A 98 0.44 -26.41 3.79
N GLY A 99 -0.02 -26.57 2.55
CA GLY A 99 -0.01 -25.47 1.59
C GLY A 99 -0.83 -24.29 2.13
N PRO A 100 -0.60 -23.07 1.62
CA PRO A 100 -1.30 -21.88 2.08
C PRO A 100 -2.81 -22.12 2.06
N PRO A 101 -3.55 -21.60 3.05
CA PRO A 101 -4.99 -21.80 3.13
C PRO A 101 -5.64 -21.34 1.84
N ARG A 102 -6.52 -22.19 1.29
CA ARG A 102 -7.21 -21.90 0.04
C ARG A 102 -8.62 -21.37 0.34
N PRO A 103 -9.03 -20.27 -0.34
CA PRO A 103 -10.39 -19.77 -0.20
C PRO A 103 -11.40 -20.87 -0.60
N SER A 104 -12.41 -21.10 0.24
CA SER A 104 -13.42 -22.14 0.02
C SER A 104 -14.53 -21.72 -0.94
N SER A 105 -14.62 -20.42 -1.29
CA SER A 105 -15.61 -19.88 -2.22
C SER A 105 -15.01 -18.89 -3.21
N ALA A 106 -15.72 -18.69 -4.34
CA ALA A 106 -15.31 -17.71 -5.35
C ALA A 106 -15.23 -16.28 -4.77
N VAL A 107 -16.15 -15.94 -3.87
CA VAL A 107 -16.17 -14.61 -3.22
C VAL A 107 -14.99 -14.44 -2.29
N GLN A 108 -14.64 -15.42 -1.47
CA GLN A 108 -13.47 -15.35 -0.60
C GLN A 108 -12.18 -15.17 -1.41
N ARG A 109 -12.09 -15.83 -2.57
CA ARG A 109 -10.98 -15.66 -3.50
C ARG A 109 -10.95 -14.24 -4.04
N HIS A 110 -12.08 -13.72 -4.53
CA HIS A 110 -12.19 -12.37 -5.06
C HIS A 110 -11.83 -11.31 -4.00
N LEU A 111 -12.35 -11.44 -2.78
CA LEU A 111 -12.00 -10.54 -1.68
C LEU A 111 -10.50 -10.58 -1.35
N LEU A 112 -9.89 -11.77 -1.36
CA LEU A 112 -8.45 -11.90 -1.14
C LEU A 112 -7.64 -11.25 -2.28
N GLU A 113 -8.06 -11.40 -3.52
CA GLU A 113 -7.45 -10.79 -4.70
C GLU A 113 -7.42 -9.25 -4.65
N LEU A 114 -8.34 -8.62 -3.88
CA LEU A 114 -8.30 -7.17 -3.65
C LEU A 114 -7.15 -6.74 -2.73
N PHE A 115 -6.68 -7.61 -1.83
CA PHE A 115 -5.60 -7.32 -0.89
C PHE A 115 -4.23 -7.82 -1.36
N LEU A 116 -4.18 -8.88 -2.16
CA LEU A 116 -2.94 -9.54 -2.58
C LEU A 116 -1.90 -8.57 -3.18
N PRO A 117 -2.25 -7.67 -4.12
CA PRO A 117 -1.25 -6.78 -4.72
C PRO A 117 -0.52 -5.91 -3.70
N PHE A 118 -1.21 -5.52 -2.63
CA PHE A 118 -0.61 -4.73 -1.56
C PHE A 118 0.28 -5.60 -0.66
N LEU A 119 -0.18 -6.78 -0.24
CA LEU A 119 0.60 -7.70 0.58
C LEU A 119 1.89 -8.11 -0.13
N GLU A 120 1.80 -8.44 -1.42
CA GLU A 120 2.95 -8.78 -2.27
C GLU A 120 3.92 -7.60 -2.42
N PHE A 121 3.41 -6.39 -2.66
CA PHE A 121 4.22 -5.17 -2.76
C PHE A 121 4.99 -4.90 -1.46
N PHE A 122 4.30 -4.98 -0.31
CA PHE A 122 4.93 -4.77 0.99
C PHE A 122 5.98 -5.83 1.30
N ALA A 123 5.74 -7.10 0.93
CA ALA A 123 6.69 -8.18 1.11
C ALA A 123 7.91 -8.07 0.15
N GLU A 124 7.70 -7.66 -1.10
CA GLU A 124 8.79 -7.45 -2.07
C GLU A 124 9.74 -6.33 -1.64
N HIS A 125 9.24 -5.33 -0.92
CA HIS A 125 9.97 -4.15 -0.48
C HIS A 125 10.03 -4.06 1.06
N GLU A 126 10.33 -5.17 1.73
CA GLU A 126 10.21 -5.34 3.18
C GLU A 126 10.88 -4.24 4.00
N ASP A 127 12.17 -3.95 3.78
CA ASP A 127 12.90 -2.91 4.52
C ASP A 127 12.27 -1.51 4.32
N LEU A 128 11.89 -1.20 3.09
CA LEU A 128 11.28 0.07 2.75
C LEU A 128 9.88 0.21 3.36
N SER A 129 9.14 -0.88 3.42
CA SER A 129 7.81 -0.95 4.02
C SER A 129 7.87 -0.78 5.55
N ARG A 130 8.91 -1.31 6.20
CA ARG A 130 9.18 -1.05 7.63
C ARG A 130 9.52 0.42 7.89
N ASP A 131 10.37 1.02 7.04
CA ASP A 131 10.70 2.45 7.11
C ASP A 131 9.44 3.33 6.87
N TYR A 132 8.53 2.91 5.95
CA TYR A 132 7.24 3.57 5.74
C TYR A 132 6.34 3.49 6.97
N ALA A 133 6.15 2.31 7.58
CA ALA A 133 5.36 2.16 8.80
C ALA A 133 5.89 3.06 9.92
N ALA A 134 7.22 3.16 10.06
CA ALA A 134 7.85 4.06 11.03
C ALA A 134 7.64 5.55 10.66
N ALA A 135 7.71 5.92 9.39
CA ALA A 135 7.46 7.28 8.92
C ALA A 135 6.02 7.71 9.17
N MET A 136 5.04 6.81 8.94
CA MET A 136 3.63 7.05 9.20
C MET A 136 3.34 7.47 10.64
N MET A 137 4.10 6.93 11.62
CA MET A 137 3.96 7.30 13.04
C MET A 137 4.57 8.68 13.37
N ARG A 138 5.47 9.20 12.53
CA ARG A 138 6.15 10.49 12.74
C ARG A 138 5.53 11.65 11.97
N VAL A 139 4.96 11.36 10.80
CA VAL A 139 4.35 12.37 9.93
C VAL A 139 3.05 12.88 10.55
N LYS A 140 2.90 14.20 10.64
CA LYS A 140 1.66 14.83 11.05
C LYS A 140 0.77 15.04 9.83
N GLY A 141 -0.46 14.59 9.89
CA GLY A 141 -1.46 14.70 8.83
C GLY A 141 -2.10 13.35 8.54
N GLU A 142 -3.04 13.35 7.63
CA GLU A 142 -3.73 12.14 7.18
C GLU A 142 -3.17 11.75 5.81
N PRO A 143 -2.39 10.67 5.71
CA PRO A 143 -1.94 10.14 4.43
C PRO A 143 -3.12 9.80 3.53
N GLU A 144 -2.96 9.99 2.23
CA GLU A 144 -4.01 9.75 1.24
C GLU A 144 -4.46 8.27 1.23
N ALA A 145 -3.54 7.37 1.61
CA ALA A 145 -3.83 5.95 1.81
C ALA A 145 -4.96 5.68 2.82
N PHE A 146 -5.14 6.54 3.85
CA PHE A 146 -6.23 6.40 4.83
C PHE A 146 -7.51 7.15 4.45
N ASN A 147 -7.50 7.97 3.42
CA ASN A 147 -8.62 8.75 2.94
C ASN A 147 -9.19 8.15 1.64
N THR A 148 -8.84 8.75 0.51
CA THR A 148 -9.41 8.38 -0.79
C THR A 148 -9.17 6.91 -1.15
N LEU A 149 -7.94 6.42 -0.91
CA LEU A 149 -7.58 5.04 -1.27
C LEU A 149 -8.28 4.01 -0.36
N ALA A 150 -8.44 4.33 0.93
CA ALA A 150 -9.21 3.50 1.87
C ALA A 150 -10.67 3.40 1.47
N VAL A 151 -11.29 4.54 1.11
CA VAL A 151 -12.70 4.59 0.69
C VAL A 151 -12.94 3.76 -0.57
N ASP A 152 -12.07 3.86 -1.57
CA ASP A 152 -12.19 3.07 -2.81
C ASP A 152 -12.13 1.56 -2.53
N LEU A 153 -11.14 1.12 -1.76
CA LEU A 153 -11.01 -0.30 -1.40
C LEU A 153 -12.22 -0.79 -0.59
N GLN A 154 -12.67 -0.03 0.42
CA GLN A 154 -13.84 -0.39 1.22
C GLN A 154 -15.13 -0.43 0.40
N SER A 155 -15.31 0.46 -0.59
CA SER A 155 -16.44 0.39 -1.53
C SER A 155 -16.45 -0.91 -2.30
N ARG A 156 -15.34 -1.29 -2.89
CA ARG A 156 -15.20 -2.55 -3.66
C ARG A 156 -15.44 -3.79 -2.81
N LEU A 157 -14.95 -3.78 -1.56
CA LEU A 157 -15.21 -4.84 -0.59
C LEU A 157 -16.71 -4.92 -0.25
N SER A 158 -17.35 -3.77 0.02
CA SER A 158 -18.77 -3.70 0.35
C SER A 158 -19.64 -4.20 -0.81
N GLU A 159 -19.38 -3.76 -2.04
CA GLU A 159 -20.07 -4.24 -3.25
C GLU A 159 -19.97 -5.75 -3.40
N SER A 160 -18.77 -6.31 -3.19
CA SER A 160 -18.54 -7.76 -3.26
C SER A 160 -19.33 -8.50 -2.17
N LEU A 161 -19.45 -7.96 -0.96
CA LEU A 161 -20.22 -8.53 0.13
C LEU A 161 -21.73 -8.45 -0.12
N VAL A 162 -22.21 -7.34 -0.68
CA VAL A 162 -23.62 -7.18 -1.10
C VAL A 162 -23.98 -8.20 -2.18
N SER A 163 -23.09 -8.46 -3.14
CA SER A 163 -23.33 -9.40 -4.23
C SER A 163 -23.63 -10.85 -3.75
N ILE A 164 -23.19 -11.20 -2.54
CA ILE A 164 -23.50 -12.49 -1.90
C ILE A 164 -24.70 -12.40 -0.94
N GLY A 165 -25.42 -11.25 -0.93
CA GLY A 165 -26.68 -11.02 -0.21
C GLY A 165 -26.47 -10.59 1.26
N ILE A 166 -25.31 -10.08 1.65
CA ILE A 166 -25.15 -9.35 2.90
C ILE A 166 -25.85 -7.99 2.70
N ASN A 167 -26.67 -7.57 3.67
CA ASN A 167 -27.32 -6.27 3.57
C ASN A 167 -26.28 -5.14 3.57
N GLU A 168 -26.64 -3.96 2.99
CA GLU A 168 -25.71 -2.86 2.75
C GLU A 168 -25.01 -2.36 4.02
N ASP A 169 -25.73 -2.28 5.16
CA ASP A 169 -25.13 -1.77 6.41
C ASP A 169 -24.11 -2.75 6.97
N ASN A 170 -24.42 -4.05 6.97
CA ASN A 170 -23.50 -5.09 7.40
C ASN A 170 -22.33 -5.25 6.42
N ALA A 171 -22.56 -5.08 5.11
CA ALA A 171 -21.50 -5.11 4.11
C ALA A 171 -20.52 -3.96 4.31
N ARG A 172 -21.01 -2.76 4.57
CA ARG A 172 -20.20 -1.57 4.89
C ARG A 172 -19.38 -1.77 6.16
N ALA A 173 -20.02 -2.25 7.23
CA ALA A 173 -19.33 -2.54 8.49
C ALA A 173 -18.26 -3.63 8.33
N SER A 174 -18.57 -4.69 7.59
CA SER A 174 -17.61 -5.77 7.29
C SER A 174 -16.46 -5.30 6.41
N ALA A 175 -16.71 -4.44 5.43
CA ALA A 175 -15.68 -3.86 4.58
C ALA A 175 -14.70 -3.00 5.40
N ALA A 176 -15.21 -2.16 6.30
CA ALA A 176 -14.39 -1.39 7.22
C ALA A 176 -13.54 -2.30 8.13
N ALA A 177 -14.15 -3.34 8.74
CA ALA A 177 -13.45 -4.28 9.61
C ALA A 177 -12.38 -5.10 8.86
N LEU A 178 -12.61 -5.46 7.59
CA LEU A 178 -11.62 -6.12 6.74
C LEU A 178 -10.45 -5.20 6.43
N TYR A 179 -10.73 -3.90 6.19
CA TYR A 179 -9.69 -2.90 5.99
C TYR A 179 -8.84 -2.69 7.25
N ASP A 180 -9.47 -2.60 8.43
CA ASP A 180 -8.77 -2.49 9.71
C ASP A 180 -7.94 -3.75 10.02
N SER A 181 -8.46 -4.93 9.69
CA SER A 181 -7.72 -6.20 9.78
C SER A 181 -6.48 -6.20 8.88
N TYR A 182 -6.61 -5.70 7.65
CA TYR A 182 -5.50 -5.55 6.72
C TYR A 182 -4.42 -4.61 7.27
N LEU A 183 -4.79 -3.44 7.79
CA LEU A 183 -3.85 -2.52 8.43
C LEU A 183 -3.15 -3.17 9.63
N GLY A 184 -3.90 -3.88 10.49
CA GLY A 184 -3.35 -4.63 11.61
C GLY A 184 -2.36 -5.71 11.19
N ILE A 185 -2.61 -6.41 10.09
CA ILE A 185 -1.71 -7.41 9.50
C ILE A 185 -0.43 -6.74 9.01
N LEU A 186 -0.52 -5.64 8.27
CA LEU A 186 0.65 -4.89 7.80
C LEU A 186 1.51 -4.37 8.96
N PHE A 187 0.88 -3.84 10.01
CA PHE A 187 1.58 -3.40 11.21
C PHE A 187 2.31 -4.54 11.92
N ARG A 188 1.63 -5.67 12.12
CA ARG A 188 2.21 -6.86 12.73
C ARG A 188 3.36 -7.41 11.88
N TRP A 189 3.19 -7.44 10.57
CA TRP A 189 4.24 -7.83 9.64
C TRP A 189 5.46 -6.90 9.73
N ALA A 190 5.26 -5.59 9.77
CA ALA A 190 6.35 -4.61 9.91
C ALA A 190 7.10 -4.73 11.25
N ALA A 191 6.41 -5.16 12.32
CA ALA A 191 6.96 -5.25 13.68
C ALA A 191 7.55 -6.63 14.04
N THR A 192 7.30 -7.68 13.23
CA THR A 192 7.68 -9.06 13.53
C THR A 192 8.41 -9.73 12.35
N THR A 193 8.63 -11.03 12.46
CA THR A 193 9.18 -11.89 11.38
C THR A 193 8.08 -12.62 10.60
N MET A 194 6.86 -12.07 10.56
CA MET A 194 5.74 -12.62 9.80
C MET A 194 6.11 -12.77 8.33
N SER A 195 5.82 -13.92 7.73
CA SER A 195 6.00 -14.15 6.29
C SER A 195 4.83 -13.61 5.47
N LEU A 196 4.97 -13.55 4.15
CA LEU A 196 3.85 -13.24 3.24
C LEU A 196 2.74 -14.29 3.38
N ASP A 197 3.09 -15.56 3.50
CA ASP A 197 2.13 -16.65 3.65
C ASP A 197 1.31 -16.50 4.95
N ASP A 198 1.96 -16.13 6.08
CA ASP A 198 1.27 -15.85 7.33
C ASP A 198 0.32 -14.64 7.22
N ALA A 199 0.72 -13.61 6.48
CA ALA A 199 -0.11 -12.43 6.25
C ALA A 199 -1.34 -12.77 5.39
N VAL A 200 -1.15 -13.55 4.34
CA VAL A 200 -2.25 -14.05 3.48
C VAL A 200 -3.20 -14.95 4.27
N GLU A 201 -2.67 -15.85 5.11
CA GLU A 201 -3.48 -16.71 5.99
C GLU A 201 -4.32 -15.90 6.96
N ALA A 202 -3.73 -14.90 7.61
CA ALA A 202 -4.42 -14.02 8.54
C ALA A 202 -5.52 -13.21 7.82
N MET A 203 -5.25 -12.71 6.61
CA MET A 203 -6.25 -12.00 5.82
C MET A 203 -7.40 -12.91 5.40
N LEU A 204 -7.09 -14.11 4.93
CA LEU A 204 -8.10 -15.10 4.56
C LEU A 204 -8.97 -15.49 5.76
N ALA A 205 -8.41 -15.67 6.95
CA ALA A 205 -9.16 -15.94 8.16
C ALA A 205 -10.18 -14.84 8.47
N SER A 206 -9.80 -13.56 8.32
CA SER A 206 -10.70 -12.42 8.47
C SER A 206 -11.81 -12.42 7.41
N ILE A 207 -11.47 -12.70 6.14
CA ILE A 207 -12.43 -12.81 5.04
C ILE A 207 -13.44 -13.94 5.31
N VAL A 208 -12.96 -15.10 5.72
CA VAL A 208 -13.80 -16.26 6.05
C VAL A 208 -14.77 -15.91 7.19
N PHE A 209 -14.32 -15.22 8.22
CA PHE A 209 -15.18 -14.78 9.32
C PHE A 209 -16.32 -13.88 8.81
N HIS A 210 -16.01 -12.84 8.05
CA HIS A 210 -16.99 -11.89 7.53
C HIS A 210 -17.91 -12.44 6.43
N THR A 211 -17.55 -13.55 5.80
CA THR A 211 -18.38 -14.22 4.80
C THR A 211 -19.22 -15.37 5.37
N ARG A 212 -18.94 -15.87 6.59
CA ARG A 212 -19.68 -16.95 7.25
C ARG A 212 -20.94 -16.50 8.00
N VAL A 213 -21.08 -15.23 8.33
CA VAL A 213 -22.18 -14.69 9.18
C VAL A 213 -23.60 -14.87 8.59
N ARG A 214 -23.72 -15.56 7.45
CA ARG A 214 -25.00 -15.75 6.75
C ARG A 214 -25.86 -16.93 7.20
N SER A 215 -25.39 -17.80 8.09
CA SER A 215 -26.11 -19.06 8.39
C SER A 215 -26.92 -19.01 9.68
N SER A 216 -27.13 -17.87 10.30
CA SER A 216 -27.74 -17.78 11.64
C SER A 216 -28.81 -16.69 11.79
N LEU A 217 -29.54 -16.32 10.71
CA LEU A 217 -30.74 -15.47 10.80
C LEU A 217 -31.84 -16.04 9.92
#